data_965d913e684053fba18b5f746eaa8389
#
_entry.id   965d913e684053fba18b5f746eaa8389
#
_cell.length_a   1.000
_cell.length_b   1.000
_cell.length_c   1.000
_cell.angle_alpha   90.00
_cell.angle_beta   90.00
_cell.angle_gamma   90.00
#
_symmetry.space_group_name_H-M   'P 1'
#
loop_
_entity.id
_entity.type
_entity.pdbx_description
1 polymer ?
#
loop_
_entity_poly.entity_id
_entity_poly.type
_entity_poly.pdbx_seq_one_letter_code
_entity_poly.pdbx_strand_id
1 'polypeptide(L)'
;MKECCKAYLDEQFGGDPDIVGEIYAEYVASVHEKVEAAVANLAASDWTSLDRTAHTIKGNALAAGDTEVANNAIELRKAATIGDAALSASLIDRIKELAKEL
;
A
#
# COMPACT_ATOMS: atom_id res chain seq x y z
N MET A 1 -14.28 7.05 -2.99
CA MET A 1 -13.19 6.34 -3.70
C MET A 1 -12.14 7.33 -4.15
N LYS A 2 -10.87 7.01 -3.95
CA LYS A 2 -9.76 7.84 -4.39
C LYS A 2 -9.79 8.02 -5.91
N GLU A 3 -9.63 9.25 -6.38
CA GLU A 3 -9.87 9.60 -7.79
C GLU A 3 -8.95 8.87 -8.77
N CYS A 4 -7.67 8.75 -8.47
CA CYS A 4 -6.75 8.01 -9.34
C CYS A 4 -7.09 6.52 -9.43
N CYS A 5 -7.58 5.93 -8.35
CA CYS A 5 -8.05 4.55 -8.34
C CYS A 5 -9.30 4.39 -9.19
N LYS A 6 -10.26 5.30 -9.04
CA LYS A 6 -11.50 5.28 -9.83
C LYS A 6 -11.20 5.36 -11.33
N ALA A 7 -10.36 6.30 -11.74
CA ALA A 7 -10.00 6.48 -13.14
C ALA A 7 -9.33 5.21 -13.71
N TYR A 8 -8.38 4.65 -12.98
CA TYR A 8 -7.66 3.45 -13.38
C TYR A 8 -8.59 2.23 -13.47
N LEU A 9 -9.38 1.99 -12.42
CA LEU A 9 -10.25 0.82 -12.34
C LEU A 9 -11.40 0.90 -13.36
N ASP A 10 -11.96 2.09 -13.59
CA ASP A 10 -12.98 2.28 -14.62
C ASP A 10 -12.44 1.93 -16.01
N GLU A 11 -11.21 2.33 -16.30
CA GLU A 11 -10.56 2.00 -17.57
C GLU A 11 -10.31 0.50 -17.70
N GLN A 12 -9.83 -0.16 -16.64
CA GLN A 12 -9.51 -1.58 -16.66
C GLN A 12 -10.75 -2.49 -16.72
N PHE A 13 -11.86 -2.07 -16.14
CA PHE A 13 -13.07 -2.90 -15.95
C PHE A 13 -14.31 -2.32 -16.63
N GLY A 14 -14.13 -1.43 -17.62
CA GLY A 14 -15.23 -0.93 -18.43
C GLY A 14 -16.22 -0.04 -17.70
N GLY A 15 -15.86 0.52 -16.55
CA GLY A 15 -16.71 1.41 -15.77
C GLY A 15 -17.86 0.72 -15.04
N ASP A 16 -17.85 -0.61 -14.93
CA ASP A 16 -18.86 -1.34 -14.16
C ASP A 16 -18.74 -1.00 -12.66
N PRO A 17 -19.70 -0.26 -12.07
CA PRO A 17 -19.57 0.23 -10.70
C PRO A 17 -19.54 -0.90 -9.67
N ASP A 18 -20.18 -2.03 -9.93
CA ASP A 18 -20.20 -3.15 -8.99
C ASP A 18 -18.84 -3.82 -8.91
N ILE A 19 -18.23 -4.09 -10.07
CA ILE A 19 -16.91 -4.70 -10.14
C ILE A 19 -15.84 -3.76 -9.59
N VAL A 20 -15.86 -2.50 -10.01
CA VAL A 20 -14.90 -1.48 -9.55
C VAL A 20 -15.01 -1.28 -8.04
N GLY A 21 -16.22 -1.21 -7.50
CA GLY A 21 -16.47 -1.07 -6.07
C GLY A 21 -15.94 -2.24 -5.26
N GLU A 22 -16.13 -3.45 -5.74
CA GLU A 22 -15.64 -4.68 -5.09
C GLU A 22 -14.12 -4.71 -5.03
N ILE A 23 -13.46 -4.45 -6.16
CA ILE A 23 -12.00 -4.45 -6.24
C ILE A 23 -11.41 -3.35 -5.35
N TYR A 24 -12.00 -2.17 -5.36
CA TYR A 24 -11.55 -1.08 -4.51
C TYR A 24 -11.69 -1.41 -3.02
N ALA A 25 -12.81 -1.99 -2.62
CA ALA A 25 -13.04 -2.40 -1.22
C ALA A 25 -12.00 -3.42 -0.76
N GLU A 26 -11.66 -4.40 -1.61
CA GLU A 26 -10.61 -5.38 -1.32
C GLU A 26 -9.24 -4.71 -1.18
N TYR A 27 -8.95 -3.74 -2.04
CA TYR A 27 -7.71 -2.98 -1.96
C TYR A 27 -7.62 -2.22 -0.63
N VAL A 28 -8.66 -1.48 -0.26
CA VAL A 28 -8.69 -0.71 1.00
C VAL A 28 -8.45 -1.63 2.20
N ALA A 29 -9.17 -2.74 2.27
CA ALA A 29 -9.01 -3.71 3.36
C ALA A 29 -7.58 -4.27 3.42
N SER A 30 -7.00 -4.60 2.27
CA SER A 30 -5.63 -5.12 2.18
C SER A 30 -4.60 -4.11 2.62
N VAL A 31 -4.72 -2.85 2.22
CA VAL A 31 -3.76 -1.79 2.62
C VAL A 31 -3.78 -1.60 4.13
N HIS A 32 -4.95 -1.53 4.75
CA HIS A 32 -5.06 -1.38 6.20
C HIS A 32 -4.43 -2.57 6.94
N GLU A 33 -4.71 -3.79 6.50
CA GLU A 33 -4.12 -5.00 7.08
C GLU A 33 -2.59 -5.00 6.95
N LYS A 34 -2.08 -4.67 5.76
CA LYS A 34 -0.63 -4.69 5.50
C LYS A 34 0.12 -3.57 6.19
N VAL A 35 -0.50 -2.42 6.41
CA VAL A 35 0.10 -1.35 7.22
C VAL A 35 0.31 -1.82 8.65
N GLU A 36 -0.67 -2.50 9.25
CA GLU A 36 -0.51 -3.08 10.59
C GLU A 36 0.61 -4.12 10.64
N ALA A 37 0.69 -4.97 9.61
CA ALA A 37 1.78 -5.95 9.49
C ALA A 37 3.15 -5.24 9.41
N ALA A 38 3.25 -4.15 8.64
CA ALA A 38 4.48 -3.39 8.52
C ALA A 38 4.92 -2.77 9.85
N VAL A 39 3.98 -2.24 10.62
CA VAL A 39 4.26 -1.72 11.96
C VAL A 39 4.83 -2.81 12.86
N ALA A 40 4.24 -4.00 12.85
CA ALA A 40 4.70 -5.14 13.64
C ALA A 40 6.08 -5.63 13.17
N ASN A 41 6.30 -5.71 11.86
CA ASN A 41 7.61 -6.13 11.32
C ASN A 41 8.72 -5.16 11.76
N LEU A 42 8.46 -3.86 11.69
CA LEU A 42 9.42 -2.85 12.10
C LEU A 42 9.72 -2.94 13.60
N ALA A 43 8.69 -3.08 14.42
CA ALA A 43 8.83 -3.22 15.88
C ALA A 43 9.69 -4.43 16.26
N ALA A 44 9.61 -5.51 15.48
CA ALA A 44 10.41 -6.71 15.67
C ALA A 44 11.79 -6.66 15.01
N SER A 45 12.11 -5.56 14.32
CA SER A 45 13.32 -5.44 13.48
C SER A 45 13.46 -6.59 12.47
N ASP A 46 12.32 -7.08 12.00
CA ASP A 46 12.24 -8.15 11.00
C ASP A 46 12.25 -7.56 9.60
N TRP A 47 13.44 -7.24 9.12
CA TRP A 47 13.64 -6.55 7.86
C TRP A 47 13.19 -7.36 6.64
N THR A 48 13.39 -8.66 6.68
CA THR A 48 12.95 -9.56 5.60
C THR A 48 11.43 -9.55 5.46
N SER A 49 10.71 -9.65 6.57
CA SER A 49 9.25 -9.59 6.57
C SER A 49 8.74 -8.21 6.19
N LEU A 50 9.42 -7.14 6.63
CA LEU A 50 9.04 -5.77 6.27
C LEU A 50 9.18 -5.55 4.75
N ASP A 51 10.27 -6.00 4.14
CA ASP A 51 10.46 -5.92 2.68
C ASP A 51 9.34 -6.67 1.95
N ARG A 52 8.99 -7.86 2.42
CA ARG A 52 7.91 -8.66 1.84
C ARG A 52 6.55 -7.99 1.97
N THR A 53 6.26 -7.42 3.13
CA THR A 53 5.02 -6.66 3.38
C THR A 53 4.94 -5.44 2.45
N ALA A 54 6.01 -4.68 2.32
CA ALA A 54 6.08 -3.52 1.43
C ALA A 54 5.90 -3.93 -0.04
N HIS A 55 6.46 -5.06 -0.45
CA HIS A 55 6.27 -5.61 -1.80
C HIS A 55 4.78 -5.88 -2.08
N THR A 56 4.09 -6.46 -1.11
CA THR A 56 2.65 -6.74 -1.21
C THR A 56 1.84 -5.45 -1.31
N ILE A 57 2.15 -4.45 -0.49
CA ILE A 57 1.50 -3.14 -0.55
C ILE A 57 1.69 -2.52 -1.95
N LYS A 58 2.91 -2.53 -2.45
CA LYS A 58 3.23 -2.02 -3.80
C LYS A 58 2.39 -2.71 -4.87
N GLY A 59 2.36 -4.03 -4.87
CA GLY A 59 1.61 -4.81 -5.86
C GLY A 59 0.12 -4.52 -5.83
N ASN A 60 -0.47 -4.48 -4.64
CA ASN A 60 -1.88 -4.16 -4.47
C ASN A 60 -2.21 -2.73 -4.89
N ALA A 61 -1.36 -1.77 -4.55
CA ALA A 61 -1.55 -0.38 -4.93
C ALA A 61 -1.47 -0.19 -6.45
N LEU A 62 -0.51 -0.82 -7.12
CA LEU A 62 -0.40 -0.77 -8.58
C LEU A 62 -1.63 -1.39 -9.25
N ALA A 63 -2.13 -2.50 -8.73
CA ALA A 63 -3.33 -3.14 -9.25
C ALA A 63 -4.60 -2.30 -9.09
N ALA A 64 -4.62 -1.39 -8.12
CA ALA A 64 -5.73 -0.47 -7.88
C ALA A 64 -5.50 0.93 -8.47
N GLY A 65 -4.35 1.18 -9.09
CA GLY A 65 -4.02 2.50 -9.65
C GLY A 65 -3.64 3.55 -8.62
N ASP A 66 -3.28 3.15 -7.40
CA ASP A 66 -2.87 4.05 -6.32
C ASP A 66 -1.37 4.31 -6.36
N THR A 67 -0.97 5.27 -7.19
CA THR A 67 0.44 5.56 -7.44
C THR A 67 1.17 6.14 -6.23
N GLU A 68 0.50 6.93 -5.39
CA GLU A 68 1.10 7.49 -4.18
C GLU A 68 1.49 6.40 -3.18
N VAL A 69 0.56 5.49 -2.88
CA VAL A 69 0.85 4.37 -1.99
C VAL A 69 1.92 3.46 -2.59
N ALA A 70 1.84 3.17 -3.89
CA ALA A 70 2.84 2.35 -4.57
C ALA A 70 4.24 2.94 -4.46
N ASN A 71 4.39 4.25 -4.70
CA ASN A 71 5.70 4.92 -4.62
C ASN A 71 6.28 4.90 -3.21
N ASN A 72 5.44 5.12 -2.20
CA ASN A 72 5.89 5.04 -0.80
C ASN A 72 6.28 3.61 -0.40
N ALA A 73 5.58 2.61 -0.92
CA ALA A 73 5.92 1.20 -0.68
C ALA A 73 7.26 0.82 -1.33
N ILE A 74 7.54 1.34 -2.52
CA ILE A 74 8.84 1.15 -3.18
C ILE A 74 9.97 1.72 -2.32
N GLU A 75 9.80 2.92 -1.79
CA GLU A 75 10.79 3.55 -0.91
C GLU A 75 10.93 2.77 0.41
N LEU A 76 9.83 2.25 0.95
CA LEU A 76 9.85 1.41 2.15
C LEU A 76 10.68 0.13 1.93
N ARG A 77 10.56 -0.49 0.77
CA ARG A 77 11.39 -1.66 0.43
C ARG A 77 12.87 -1.32 0.44
N LYS A 78 13.25 -0.18 -0.12
CA LYS A 78 14.64 0.29 -0.11
C LYS A 78 15.15 0.51 1.30
N ALA A 79 14.35 1.16 2.14
CA ALA A 79 14.69 1.41 3.54
C ALA A 79 14.85 0.10 4.32
N ALA A 80 13.95 -0.86 4.12
CA ALA A 80 14.03 -2.18 4.76
C ALA A 80 15.28 -2.94 4.36
N THR A 81 15.66 -2.87 3.08
CA THR A 81 16.84 -3.55 2.55
C THR A 81 18.14 -3.09 3.23
N ILE A 82 18.22 -1.81 3.59
CA ILE A 82 19.40 -1.26 4.29
C ILE A 82 19.22 -1.20 5.81
N GLY A 83 18.09 -1.65 6.33
CA GLY A 83 17.81 -1.64 7.77
C GLY A 83 17.66 -0.25 8.37
N ASP A 84 17.17 0.72 7.60
CA ASP A 84 16.97 2.10 8.07
C ASP A 84 15.64 2.20 8.84
N ALA A 85 15.71 2.08 10.16
CA ALA A 85 14.54 2.07 11.03
C ALA A 85 13.79 3.42 11.01
N ALA A 86 14.51 4.53 11.05
CA ALA A 86 13.89 5.86 11.09
C ALA A 86 13.14 6.17 9.79
N LEU A 87 13.76 5.90 8.65
CA LEU A 87 13.14 6.09 7.34
C LEU A 87 11.96 5.15 7.15
N SER A 88 12.10 3.88 7.55
CA SER A 88 11.01 2.90 7.49
C SER A 88 9.80 3.35 8.30
N ALA A 89 10.01 3.85 9.52
CA ALA A 89 8.93 4.37 10.36
C ALA A 89 8.21 5.55 9.69
N SER A 90 8.97 6.49 9.14
CA SER A 90 8.42 7.65 8.45
C SER A 90 7.57 7.26 7.23
N LEU A 91 8.05 6.31 6.43
CA LEU A 91 7.33 5.82 5.25
C LEU A 91 6.07 5.03 5.62
N ILE A 92 6.12 4.22 6.67
CA ILE A 92 4.94 3.52 7.18
C ILE A 92 3.89 4.52 7.64
N ASP A 93 4.29 5.56 8.38
CA ASP A 93 3.37 6.63 8.81
C ASP A 93 2.73 7.33 7.61
N ARG A 94 3.51 7.59 6.55
CA ARG A 94 2.99 8.20 5.34
C ARG A 94 1.96 7.31 4.64
N ILE A 95 2.24 6.02 4.51
CA ILE A 95 1.30 5.06 3.92
C ILE A 95 0.03 4.97 4.77
N LYS A 96 0.17 4.99 6.10
CA LYS A 96 -0.95 4.97 7.04
C LYS A 96 -1.85 6.19 6.85
N GLU A 97 -1.27 7.39 6.70
CA GLU A 97 -2.05 8.60 6.45
C GLU A 97 -2.77 8.54 5.08
N LEU A 98 -2.08 8.07 4.05
CA LEU A 98 -2.71 7.87 2.74
C LEU A 98 -3.86 6.86 2.80
N ALA A 99 -3.70 5.80 3.57
CA ALA A 99 -4.73 4.77 3.73
C ALA A 99 -6.00 5.31 4.40
N LYS A 100 -5.89 6.28 5.30
CA LYS A 100 -7.05 6.91 5.94
C LYS A 100 -7.94 7.65 4.94
N GLU A 101 -7.40 8.08 3.84
CA GLU A 101 -8.12 8.82 2.79
C GLU A 101 -8.82 7.88 1.79
N LEU A 102 -8.62 6.59 1.89
CA LEU A 102 -9.27 5.61 1.03
C LEU A 102 -10.68 5.30 1.54
#